data_c986d352ae75f621abfbc53732901e4e
#
_entry.id   c986d352ae75f621abfbc53732901e4e
#
_cell.length_a   1.000
_cell.length_b   1.000
_cell.length_c   1.000
_cell.angle_alpha   90.00
_cell.angle_beta   90.00
_cell.angle_gamma   90.00
#
_symmetry.space_group_name_H-M   'P 1'
#
loop_
_entity.id
_entity.type
_entity.pdbx_description
1 polymer ?
#
loop_
_entity_poly.entity_id
_entity_poly.type
_entity_poly.pdbx_seq_one_letter_code
_entity_poly.pdbx_strand_id
1 'polypeptide(L)'
;MVVLHETVYSLSSALNTFMTPHPRDEDQVSYHTLVGQDGRVLDLVDPLSRAYGAGYSAFLGEWAITNKKLKGSVNNFALHLSMETPPSGANAYGSHAGYTTQQYDALALVLSGWIRSFNLPPAAITTHRHVDLGGERGDPRSFDGSKLQTRLAALGDLCVS
;
A
#
# COMPACT_ATOMS: atom_id res chain seq x y z
N MET A 1 3.99 -9.14 -5.58
CA MET A 1 3.09 -8.04 -5.93
C MET A 1 3.22 -6.89 -4.94
N VAL A 2 2.68 -5.70 -5.25
CA VAL A 2 2.60 -4.56 -4.34
C VAL A 2 1.16 -4.10 -4.21
N VAL A 3 0.73 -3.84 -2.97
CA VAL A 3 -0.58 -3.24 -2.67
C VAL A 3 -0.38 -1.83 -2.12
N LEU A 4 -0.99 -0.85 -2.77
CA LEU A 4 -0.97 0.55 -2.34
C LEU A 4 -2.15 0.84 -1.43
N HIS A 5 -1.89 1.63 -0.38
CA HIS A 5 -2.81 2.01 0.66
C HIS A 5 -2.77 3.52 0.95
N GLU A 6 -3.66 3.96 1.82
CA GLU A 6 -3.57 5.26 2.49
C GLU A 6 -3.73 5.11 4.00
N THR A 7 -3.23 6.09 4.76
CA THR A 7 -3.25 6.02 6.23
C THR A 7 -4.60 6.41 6.86
N VAL A 8 -5.50 7.02 6.11
CA VAL A 8 -6.76 7.65 6.56
C VAL A 8 -6.54 8.88 7.45
N TYR A 9 -5.55 8.85 8.32
CA TYR A 9 -5.12 9.91 9.22
C TYR A 9 -3.66 10.31 8.96
N SER A 10 -3.09 11.12 9.85
CA SER A 10 -1.70 11.56 9.74
C SER A 10 -0.70 10.40 9.85
N LEU A 11 0.51 10.64 9.33
CA LEU A 11 1.63 9.71 9.45
C LEU A 11 1.90 9.32 10.91
N SER A 12 1.85 10.28 11.83
CA SER A 12 2.06 10.04 13.27
C SER A 12 0.97 9.13 13.86
N SER A 13 -0.28 9.29 13.43
CA SER A 13 -1.38 8.42 13.86
C SER A 13 -1.17 6.99 13.36
N ALA A 14 -0.79 6.82 12.09
CA ALA A 14 -0.49 5.52 11.52
C ALA A 14 0.67 4.82 12.26
N LEU A 15 1.77 5.53 12.50
CA LEU A 15 2.90 5.02 13.26
C LEU A 15 2.49 4.57 14.67
N ASN A 16 1.70 5.38 15.39
CA ASN A 16 1.21 5.02 16.71
C ASN A 16 0.38 3.73 16.67
N THR A 17 -0.48 3.56 15.65
CA THR A 17 -1.25 2.34 15.47
C THR A 17 -0.33 1.12 15.27
N PHE A 18 0.66 1.22 14.39
CA PHE A 18 1.55 0.08 14.08
C PHE A 18 2.52 -0.26 15.20
N MET A 19 2.88 0.71 16.05
CA MET A 19 3.71 0.51 17.23
C MET A 19 2.93 -0.01 18.43
N THR A 20 1.60 0.03 18.40
CA THR A 20 0.74 -0.52 19.45
C THR A 20 0.61 -2.03 19.27
N PRO A 21 0.84 -2.85 20.31
CA PRO A 21 0.68 -4.30 20.22
C PRO A 21 -0.76 -4.71 19.89
N HIS A 22 -0.92 -5.55 18.90
CA HIS A 22 -2.20 -6.16 18.50
C HIS A 22 -2.12 -7.68 18.69
N PRO A 23 -2.49 -8.24 19.88
CA PRO A 23 -2.24 -9.64 20.19
C PRO A 23 -3.12 -10.64 19.43
N ARG A 24 -4.23 -10.20 18.84
CA ARG A 24 -5.10 -11.07 18.04
C ARG A 24 -4.76 -10.95 16.56
N ASP A 25 -4.76 -12.06 15.83
CA ASP A 25 -4.43 -12.09 14.39
C ASP A 25 -5.33 -11.18 13.56
N GLU A 26 -6.62 -11.10 13.89
CA GLU A 26 -7.60 -10.27 13.18
C GLU A 26 -7.39 -8.77 13.36
N ASP A 27 -6.67 -8.37 14.41
CA ASP A 27 -6.37 -6.96 14.70
C ASP A 27 -5.00 -6.52 14.15
N GLN A 28 -4.21 -7.46 13.62
CA GLN A 28 -2.89 -7.13 13.07
C GLN A 28 -3.01 -6.16 11.91
N VAL A 29 -2.23 -5.09 11.98
CA VAL A 29 -2.10 -4.10 10.89
C VAL A 29 -0.67 -3.61 10.82
N SER A 30 -0.08 -3.68 9.64
CA SER A 30 1.25 -3.15 9.37
C SER A 30 1.48 -2.99 7.87
N TYR A 31 2.39 -2.09 7.53
CA TYR A 31 2.87 -1.91 6.15
C TYR A 31 4.40 -1.98 6.15
N HIS A 32 4.98 -2.30 5.00
CA HIS A 32 6.43 -2.30 4.82
C HIS A 32 6.96 -0.88 4.84
N THR A 33 6.27 0.04 4.14
CA THR A 33 6.74 1.43 3.97
C THR A 33 5.57 2.40 4.07
N LEU A 34 5.82 3.56 4.69
CA LEU A 34 4.93 4.72 4.69
C LEU A 34 5.59 5.88 3.95
N VAL A 35 4.77 6.68 3.24
CA VAL A 35 5.21 7.89 2.54
C VAL A 35 4.41 9.09 3.06
N GLY A 36 5.10 10.01 3.73
CA GLY A 36 4.53 11.26 4.26
C GLY A 36 4.20 12.26 3.15
N GLN A 37 3.35 13.25 3.46
CA GLN A 37 2.95 14.30 2.52
C GLN A 37 4.14 15.10 1.97
N ASP A 38 5.21 15.21 2.74
CA ASP A 38 6.49 15.84 2.36
C ASP A 38 7.40 14.95 1.51
N GLY A 39 6.97 13.73 1.19
CA GLY A 39 7.75 12.72 0.46
C GLY A 39 8.72 11.93 1.36
N ARG A 40 8.70 12.12 2.67
CA ARG A 40 9.51 11.32 3.61
C ARG A 40 9.09 9.86 3.54
N VAL A 41 10.06 8.97 3.42
CA VAL A 41 9.88 7.52 3.40
C VAL A 41 10.26 6.94 4.76
N LEU A 42 9.40 6.10 5.31
CA LEU A 42 9.61 5.38 6.56
C LEU A 42 9.46 3.89 6.32
N ASP A 43 10.54 3.15 6.45
CA ASP A 43 10.52 1.69 6.39
C ASP A 43 10.23 1.13 7.78
N LEU A 44 9.23 0.27 7.88
CA LEU A 44 8.69 -0.25 9.14
C LEU A 44 8.84 -1.75 9.27
N VAL A 45 8.50 -2.49 8.21
CA VAL A 45 8.60 -3.95 8.15
C VAL A 45 9.59 -4.29 7.06
N ASP A 46 10.53 -5.20 7.36
CA ASP A 46 11.46 -5.72 6.37
C ASP A 46 10.68 -6.30 5.17
N PRO A 47 11.00 -5.94 3.92
CA PRO A 47 10.31 -6.46 2.74
C PRO A 47 10.33 -7.99 2.59
N LEU A 48 11.23 -8.70 3.28
CA LEU A 48 11.27 -10.16 3.33
C LEU A 48 10.38 -10.75 4.45
N SER A 49 9.82 -9.90 5.29
CA SER A 49 8.88 -10.27 6.35
C SER A 49 7.44 -10.05 5.90
N ARG A 50 6.50 -10.70 6.57
CA ARG A 50 5.08 -10.50 6.32
C ARG A 50 4.60 -9.21 6.96
N ALA A 51 3.88 -8.37 6.21
CA ALA A 51 3.07 -7.28 6.74
C ALA A 51 1.57 -7.62 6.64
N TYR A 52 0.76 -6.97 7.47
CA TYR A 52 -0.69 -7.23 7.60
C TYR A 52 -1.48 -6.04 7.02
N GLY A 53 -1.32 -5.83 5.71
CA GLY A 53 -1.89 -4.65 5.03
C GLY A 53 -3.25 -4.90 4.39
N ALA A 54 -3.57 -6.14 4.03
CA ALA A 54 -4.83 -6.50 3.38
C ALA A 54 -5.50 -7.65 4.13
N GLY A 55 -6.74 -7.46 4.57
CA GLY A 55 -7.54 -8.50 5.20
C GLY A 55 -7.98 -9.57 4.20
N TYR A 56 -9.29 -9.84 4.11
CA TYR A 56 -9.84 -10.76 3.11
C TYR A 56 -9.61 -10.24 1.70
N SER A 57 -8.66 -10.82 0.98
CA SER A 57 -8.17 -10.28 -0.29
C SER A 57 -7.61 -11.36 -1.22
N ALA A 58 -7.63 -11.07 -2.53
CA ALA A 58 -7.02 -11.89 -3.56
C ALA A 58 -6.41 -11.02 -4.67
N PHE A 59 -5.46 -11.57 -5.40
CA PHE A 59 -4.91 -10.96 -6.60
C PHE A 59 -4.83 -11.99 -7.71
N LEU A 60 -5.45 -11.73 -8.85
CA LEU A 60 -5.56 -12.65 -9.99
C LEU A 60 -6.10 -14.04 -9.58
N GLY A 61 -7.00 -14.09 -8.60
CA GLY A 61 -7.57 -15.33 -8.08
C GLY A 61 -6.72 -16.02 -7.01
N GLU A 62 -5.55 -15.49 -6.68
CA GLU A 62 -4.63 -16.09 -5.71
C GLU A 62 -4.75 -15.45 -4.33
N TRP A 63 -4.74 -16.26 -3.27
CA TRP A 63 -4.65 -15.87 -1.87
C TRP A 63 -3.98 -16.98 -1.05
N ALA A 64 -3.54 -16.65 0.17
CA ALA A 64 -3.03 -17.62 1.13
C ALA A 64 -3.88 -17.67 2.40
N ILE A 65 -4.15 -18.86 2.90
CA ILE A 65 -4.80 -19.10 4.20
C ILE A 65 -3.73 -19.56 5.18
N THR A 66 -3.35 -18.71 6.13
CA THR A 66 -2.33 -19.00 7.13
C THR A 66 -2.90 -19.42 8.47
N ASN A 67 -4.16 -19.08 8.73
CA ASN A 67 -4.90 -19.48 9.92
C ASN A 67 -6.29 -19.95 9.48
N LYS A 68 -6.67 -21.17 9.82
CA LYS A 68 -7.96 -21.78 9.44
C LYS A 68 -9.19 -21.00 9.92
N LYS A 69 -9.01 -20.12 10.91
CA LYS A 69 -10.08 -19.25 11.43
C LYS A 69 -10.23 -17.95 10.65
N LEU A 70 -9.24 -17.60 9.81
CA LEU A 70 -9.23 -16.39 9.00
C LEU A 70 -9.49 -16.72 7.54
N LYS A 71 -10.01 -15.75 6.82
CA LYS A 71 -10.18 -15.83 5.37
C LYS A 71 -8.82 -15.68 4.67
N GLY A 72 -8.74 -16.08 3.41
CA GLY A 72 -7.55 -15.93 2.60
C GLY A 72 -7.12 -14.48 2.38
N SER A 73 -5.82 -14.26 2.24
CA SER A 73 -5.24 -12.93 2.10
C SER A 73 -4.03 -12.96 1.17
N VAL A 74 -3.70 -11.80 0.57
CA VAL A 74 -2.46 -11.59 -0.20
C VAL A 74 -1.25 -11.27 0.69
N ASN A 75 -1.41 -11.09 2.00
CA ASN A 75 -0.34 -10.66 2.91
C ASN A 75 0.93 -11.53 2.87
N ASN A 76 0.84 -12.80 2.45
CA ASN A 76 2.00 -13.69 2.41
C ASN A 76 2.92 -13.49 1.21
N PHE A 77 2.47 -12.79 0.18
CA PHE A 77 3.22 -12.57 -1.05
C PHE A 77 3.10 -11.13 -1.58
N ALA A 78 2.56 -10.22 -0.77
CA ALA A 78 2.41 -8.82 -1.12
C ALA A 78 3.33 -7.94 -0.29
N LEU A 79 3.94 -6.97 -0.93
CA LEU A 79 4.51 -5.79 -0.30
C LEU A 79 3.42 -4.74 -0.13
N HIS A 80 3.40 -4.06 1.00
CA HIS A 80 2.39 -3.07 1.33
C HIS A 80 3.04 -1.70 1.54
N LEU A 81 2.59 -0.70 0.79
CA LEU A 81 3.03 0.69 0.89
C LEU A 81 1.82 1.60 1.10
N SER A 82 1.89 2.45 2.11
CA SER A 82 0.82 3.40 2.43
C SER A 82 1.28 4.84 2.28
N MET A 83 0.43 5.67 1.68
CA MET A 83 0.64 7.11 1.57
C MET A 83 -0.14 7.84 2.67
N GLU A 84 0.47 8.84 3.27
CA GLU A 84 -0.22 9.70 4.23
C GLU A 84 -1.40 10.40 3.56
N THR A 85 -2.58 10.23 4.13
CA THR A 85 -3.81 10.87 3.66
C THR A 85 -3.75 12.38 3.96
N PRO A 86 -4.09 13.26 3.00
CA PRO A 86 -4.14 14.69 3.27
C PRO A 86 -5.23 15.02 4.30
N PRO A 87 -5.14 16.14 5.03
CA PRO A 87 -6.12 16.54 6.05
C PRO A 87 -7.57 16.57 5.55
N SER A 88 -7.78 16.89 4.26
CA SER A 88 -9.10 16.85 3.62
C SER A 88 -9.72 15.47 3.50
N GLY A 89 -8.93 14.40 3.70
CA GLY A 89 -9.36 13.00 3.64
C GLY A 89 -9.42 12.30 5.00
N ALA A 90 -9.21 13.00 6.10
CA ALA A 90 -9.01 12.44 7.44
C ALA A 90 -10.24 11.74 8.09
N ASN A 91 -11.29 11.46 7.35
CA ASN A 91 -12.52 10.85 7.87
C ASN A 91 -12.85 9.48 7.23
N ALA A 92 -11.97 8.93 6.43
CA ALA A 92 -12.11 7.66 5.71
C ALA A 92 -13.27 7.58 4.69
N TYR A 93 -13.96 8.68 4.42
CA TYR A 93 -15.10 8.70 3.50
C TYR A 93 -14.88 9.67 2.33
N GLY A 94 -15.42 9.31 1.18
CA GLY A 94 -15.43 10.14 -0.01
C GLY A 94 -14.04 10.37 -0.63
N SER A 95 -13.98 11.31 -1.58
CA SER A 95 -12.74 11.75 -2.20
C SER A 95 -12.05 12.82 -1.36
N HIS A 96 -10.75 13.02 -1.58
CA HIS A 96 -9.96 14.09 -0.99
C HIS A 96 -9.12 14.81 -2.07
N ALA A 97 -8.30 15.79 -1.67
CA ALA A 97 -7.50 16.61 -2.58
C ALA A 97 -6.44 15.83 -3.42
N GLY A 98 -6.27 14.55 -3.16
CA GLY A 98 -5.22 13.72 -3.78
C GLY A 98 -3.90 13.82 -3.02
N TYR A 99 -2.88 13.18 -3.57
CA TYR A 99 -1.53 13.10 -3.00
C TYR A 99 -0.62 14.15 -3.62
N THR A 100 0.38 14.56 -2.86
CA THR A 100 1.34 15.59 -3.29
C THR A 100 2.29 15.07 -4.38
N THR A 101 2.93 15.99 -5.09
CA THR A 101 3.99 15.64 -6.05
C THR A 101 5.11 14.88 -5.36
N GLN A 102 5.51 15.32 -4.17
CA GLN A 102 6.56 14.68 -3.37
C GLN A 102 6.21 13.24 -2.98
N GLN A 103 4.93 12.98 -2.66
CA GLN A 103 4.47 11.61 -2.39
C GLN A 103 4.57 10.72 -3.63
N TYR A 104 4.16 11.21 -4.80
CA TYR A 104 4.28 10.43 -6.04
C TYR A 104 5.74 10.20 -6.44
N ASP A 105 6.62 11.17 -6.23
CA ASP A 105 8.05 11.03 -6.51
C ASP A 105 8.69 9.98 -5.59
N ALA A 106 8.43 10.05 -4.29
CA ALA A 106 8.90 9.07 -3.30
C ALA A 106 8.32 7.68 -3.55
N LEU A 107 7.01 7.59 -3.82
CA LEU A 107 6.31 6.35 -4.17
C LEU A 107 6.98 5.66 -5.37
N ALA A 108 7.24 6.41 -6.44
CA ALA A 108 7.85 5.86 -7.65
C ALA A 108 9.27 5.34 -7.37
N LEU A 109 10.06 6.03 -6.56
CA LEU A 109 11.42 5.60 -6.20
C LEU A 109 11.39 4.30 -5.37
N VAL A 110 10.52 4.19 -4.37
CA VAL A 110 10.38 2.96 -3.58
C VAL A 110 9.93 1.80 -4.46
N LEU A 111 8.92 2.01 -5.30
CA LEU A 111 8.41 0.98 -6.21
C LEU A 111 9.44 0.56 -7.24
N SER A 112 10.20 1.49 -7.82
CA SER A 112 11.32 1.19 -8.72
C SER A 112 12.37 0.30 -8.03
N GLY A 113 12.71 0.60 -6.79
CA GLY A 113 13.60 -0.23 -5.97
C GLY A 113 13.05 -1.65 -5.79
N TRP A 114 11.78 -1.79 -5.44
CA TRP A 114 11.14 -3.09 -5.26
C TRP A 114 10.97 -3.89 -6.55
N ILE A 115 10.60 -3.22 -7.66
CA ILE A 115 10.52 -3.82 -8.99
C ILE A 115 11.84 -4.51 -9.33
N ARG A 116 12.96 -3.82 -9.14
CA ARG A 116 14.31 -4.34 -9.46
C ARG A 116 14.78 -5.40 -8.46
N SER A 117 14.59 -5.16 -7.16
CA SER A 117 15.07 -6.07 -6.11
C SER A 117 14.33 -7.41 -6.09
N PHE A 118 13.04 -7.41 -6.39
CA PHE A 118 12.18 -8.59 -6.35
C PHE A 118 11.75 -9.09 -7.73
N ASN A 119 12.31 -8.51 -8.80
CA ASN A 119 11.95 -8.84 -10.19
C ASN A 119 10.42 -8.82 -10.41
N LEU A 120 9.75 -7.79 -9.91
CA LEU A 120 8.30 -7.65 -10.00
C LEU A 120 7.92 -7.05 -11.36
N PRO A 121 6.93 -7.62 -12.07
CA PRO A 121 6.38 -6.92 -13.22
C PRO A 121 5.59 -5.69 -12.74
N PRO A 122 5.68 -4.53 -13.44
CA PRO A 122 4.89 -3.34 -13.06
C PRO A 122 3.39 -3.60 -12.97
N ALA A 123 2.85 -4.55 -13.74
CA ALA A 123 1.46 -5.00 -13.67
C ALA A 123 1.09 -5.65 -12.33
N ALA A 124 2.06 -6.01 -11.49
CA ALA A 124 1.83 -6.52 -10.14
C ALA A 124 1.68 -5.41 -9.07
N ILE A 125 1.69 -4.14 -9.47
CA ILE A 125 1.35 -3.01 -8.59
C ILE A 125 -0.15 -2.77 -8.68
N THR A 126 -0.82 -2.84 -7.55
CA THR A 126 -2.28 -2.68 -7.45
C THR A 126 -2.65 -1.85 -6.22
N THR A 127 -3.92 -1.68 -5.95
CA THR A 127 -4.43 -0.95 -4.78
C THR A 127 -5.24 -1.86 -3.86
N HIS A 128 -5.39 -1.49 -2.60
CA HIS A 128 -6.20 -2.22 -1.63
C HIS A 128 -7.63 -2.43 -2.15
N ARG A 129 -8.22 -1.37 -2.69
CA ARG A 129 -9.54 -1.41 -3.33
C ARG A 129 -9.71 -2.54 -4.35
N HIS A 130 -8.67 -2.87 -5.11
CA HIS A 130 -8.74 -3.87 -6.18
C HIS A 130 -8.51 -5.31 -5.70
N VAL A 131 -7.89 -5.49 -4.54
CA VAL A 131 -7.66 -6.82 -3.97
C VAL A 131 -8.67 -7.19 -2.89
N ASP A 132 -9.39 -6.23 -2.33
CA ASP A 132 -10.37 -6.44 -1.28
C ASP A 132 -11.56 -7.26 -1.78
N LEU A 133 -11.81 -8.41 -1.16
CA LEU A 133 -12.95 -9.28 -1.42
C LEU A 133 -14.12 -9.02 -0.47
N GLY A 134 -13.90 -8.23 0.58
CA GLY A 134 -14.93 -7.84 1.55
C GLY A 134 -15.82 -6.70 1.07
N GLY A 135 -15.36 -5.92 0.09
CA GLY A 135 -16.04 -4.71 -0.38
C GLY A 135 -16.02 -3.56 0.64
N GLU A 136 -15.09 -3.65 1.62
CA GLU A 136 -15.00 -2.69 2.72
C GLU A 136 -13.92 -1.63 2.51
N ARG A 137 -13.01 -1.85 1.56
CA ARG A 137 -11.81 -1.03 1.35
C ARG A 137 -11.89 -0.27 0.03
N GLY A 138 -11.79 1.06 0.13
CA GLY A 138 -11.80 1.97 -1.03
C GLY A 138 -10.46 2.65 -1.28
N ASP A 139 -9.44 2.31 -0.50
CA ASP A 139 -8.14 2.97 -0.49
C ASP A 139 -7.16 2.43 -1.56
N PRO A 140 -6.21 3.26 -1.99
CA PRO A 140 -6.07 4.69 -1.73
C PRO A 140 -7.10 5.51 -2.52
N ARG A 141 -7.85 6.37 -1.82
CA ARG A 141 -8.85 7.26 -2.43
C ARG A 141 -8.16 8.37 -3.21
N SER A 142 -8.82 8.89 -4.23
CA SER A 142 -8.29 10.00 -5.06
C SER A 142 -6.88 9.74 -5.63
N PHE A 143 -6.49 8.47 -5.77
CA PHE A 143 -5.21 8.09 -6.34
C PHE A 143 -5.22 8.24 -7.86
N ASP A 144 -4.22 8.94 -8.39
CA ASP A 144 -4.02 9.14 -9.83
C ASP A 144 -2.93 8.19 -10.34
N GLY A 145 -3.36 7.08 -10.92
CA GLY A 145 -2.45 6.07 -11.48
C GLY A 145 -1.56 6.61 -12.59
N SER A 146 -2.05 7.59 -13.37
CA SER A 146 -1.28 8.18 -14.47
C SER A 146 -0.05 8.96 -13.97
N LYS A 147 -0.17 9.62 -12.80
CA LYS A 147 0.96 10.30 -12.16
C LYS A 147 2.06 9.32 -11.74
N LEU A 148 1.68 8.13 -11.25
CA LEU A 148 2.64 7.09 -10.91
C LEU A 148 3.27 6.50 -12.18
N GLN A 149 2.45 6.13 -13.17
CA GLN A 149 2.93 5.53 -14.43
C GLN A 149 3.94 6.43 -15.14
N THR A 150 3.69 7.74 -15.22
CA THR A 150 4.61 8.71 -15.82
C THR A 150 5.98 8.68 -15.13
N ARG A 151 6.03 8.56 -13.81
CA ARG A 151 7.26 8.50 -13.03
C ARG A 151 8.02 7.19 -13.20
N LEU A 152 7.30 6.07 -13.13
CA LEU A 152 7.91 4.75 -13.35
C LEU A 152 8.47 4.65 -14.79
N ALA A 153 7.79 5.23 -15.77
CA ALA A 153 8.30 5.32 -17.15
C ALA A 153 9.58 6.16 -17.22
N ALA A 154 9.63 7.30 -16.54
CA ALA A 154 10.83 8.14 -16.47
C ALA A 154 12.02 7.43 -15.78
N LEU A 155 11.74 6.49 -14.88
CA LEU A 155 12.74 5.64 -14.22
C LEU A 155 13.14 4.41 -15.06
N GLY A 156 12.50 4.19 -16.20
CA GLY A 156 12.74 3.06 -17.10
C GLY A 156 12.06 1.75 -16.66
N ASP A 157 11.14 1.80 -15.71
CA ASP A 157 10.44 0.62 -15.17
C ASP A 157 9.11 0.33 -15.91
N LEU A 158 8.66 1.23 -16.76
CA LEU A 158 7.50 1.07 -17.65
C LEU A 158 7.86 1.50 -19.08
N CYS A 159 7.45 0.69 -20.07
CA CYS A 159 7.38 1.16 -21.45
C CYS A 159 6.05 1.89 -21.63
N VAL A 160 6.09 3.17 -21.94
CA VAL A 160 4.91 3.92 -22.40
C VAL A 160 4.85 3.74 -23.90
N SER A 161 3.85 2.99 -24.37
CA SER A 161 3.52 2.87 -25.79
C SER A 161 2.76 4.10 -26.26
#